data_ebd31caee9615e937e231316613bd302
#
_entry.id   ebd31caee9615e937e231316613bd302
#
_cell.length_a   1.000
_cell.length_b   1.000
_cell.length_c   1.000
_cell.angle_alpha   90.00
_cell.angle_beta   90.00
_cell.angle_gamma   90.00
#
_symmetry.space_group_name_H-M   'P 1'
#
loop_
_entity.id
_entity.type
_entity.pdbx_description
1 polymer ?
#
loop_
_entity_poly.entity_id
_entity_poly.type
_entity_poly.pdbx_seq_one_letter_code
_entity_poly.pdbx_strand_id
1 'polypeptide(L)'
;MENERIEKAVELFKEGFKCSQSVVAAFADKYGFTREQALRMSASFGGGIGRMRETCGAACGLFMLAGLETGSTEGADSKGKAANYALVQELAEEFKQRNGALRCADLLGLSKKEPIVSTPEARTNQYYAKRPCVKMVEEAARIWCEYLEKQGK
;
A
#
# COMPACT_ATOMS: atom_id res chain seq x y z
N MET A 1 -10.52 0.69 15.40
CA MET A 1 -10.76 -0.72 15.35
C MET A 1 -10.32 -1.27 14.03
N GLU A 2 -9.89 -2.50 14.02
CA GLU A 2 -9.32 -3.14 12.85
C GLU A 2 -10.22 -3.08 11.62
N ASN A 3 -11.45 -3.59 11.76
CA ASN A 3 -12.38 -3.64 10.62
C ASN A 3 -12.71 -2.28 10.04
N GLU A 4 -12.82 -1.26 10.88
CA GLU A 4 -13.13 0.10 10.43
C GLU A 4 -12.04 0.66 9.52
N ARG A 5 -10.77 0.38 9.85
CA ARG A 5 -9.65 0.87 9.03
C ARG A 5 -9.54 0.13 7.70
N ILE A 6 -9.81 -1.16 7.72
CA ILE A 6 -9.85 -1.98 6.50
C ILE A 6 -10.97 -1.49 5.58
N GLU A 7 -12.16 -1.29 6.15
CA GLU A 7 -13.31 -0.77 5.39
C GLU A 7 -13.03 0.61 4.82
N LYS A 8 -12.39 1.48 5.62
CA LYS A 8 -12.01 2.83 5.17
C LYS A 8 -11.06 2.78 3.99
N ALA A 9 -10.07 1.90 4.02
CA ALA A 9 -9.14 1.73 2.91
C ALA A 9 -9.87 1.33 1.63
N VAL A 10 -10.77 0.35 1.73
CA VAL A 10 -11.56 -0.13 0.58
C VAL A 10 -12.47 0.99 0.06
N GLU A 11 -13.13 1.72 0.96
CA GLU A 11 -14.00 2.83 0.57
C GLU A 11 -13.24 3.92 -0.18
N LEU A 12 -12.05 4.30 0.32
CA LEU A 12 -11.21 5.30 -0.33
C LEU A 12 -10.83 4.85 -1.76
N PHE A 13 -10.49 3.59 -1.92
CA PHE A 13 -10.17 3.09 -3.25
C PHE A 13 -11.38 3.19 -4.18
N LYS A 14 -12.56 2.83 -3.70
CA LYS A 14 -13.80 2.91 -4.48
C LYS A 14 -14.23 4.36 -4.78
N GLU A 15 -13.79 5.32 -3.96
CA GLU A 15 -14.00 6.75 -4.22
C GLU A 15 -13.10 7.31 -5.31
N GLY A 16 -12.14 6.52 -5.79
CA GLY A 16 -11.25 6.92 -6.87
C GLY A 16 -9.81 7.19 -6.46
N PHE A 17 -9.48 7.07 -5.18
CA PHE A 17 -8.10 7.24 -4.74
C PHE A 17 -7.24 6.05 -5.16
N LYS A 18 -5.94 6.28 -5.31
CA LYS A 18 -5.00 5.23 -5.72
C LYS A 18 -4.80 4.22 -4.60
N CYS A 19 -4.33 3.03 -4.95
CA CYS A 19 -4.12 1.97 -3.96
C CYS A 19 -3.19 2.40 -2.83
N SER A 20 -2.09 3.08 -3.13
CA SER A 20 -1.18 3.60 -2.11
C SER A 20 -1.85 4.63 -1.20
N GLN A 21 -2.61 5.54 -1.79
CA GLN A 21 -3.35 6.58 -1.05
C GLN A 21 -4.38 5.97 -0.11
N SER A 22 -5.09 4.96 -0.58
CA SER A 22 -6.15 4.32 0.18
C SER A 22 -5.61 3.64 1.44
N VAL A 23 -4.49 2.96 1.31
CA VAL A 23 -3.85 2.28 2.45
C VAL A 23 -3.31 3.29 3.46
N VAL A 24 -2.55 4.29 3.00
CA VAL A 24 -1.92 5.25 3.92
C VAL A 24 -2.96 6.15 4.60
N ALA A 25 -3.92 6.66 3.86
CA ALA A 25 -4.94 7.56 4.41
C ALA A 25 -5.83 6.86 5.46
N ALA A 26 -6.03 5.55 5.34
CA ALA A 26 -6.83 4.80 6.31
C ALA A 26 -6.21 4.79 7.71
N PHE A 27 -4.91 5.05 7.84
CA PHE A 27 -4.18 5.04 9.10
C PHE A 27 -3.56 6.41 9.45
N ALA A 28 -3.81 7.43 8.65
CA ALA A 28 -3.15 8.74 8.78
C ALA A 28 -3.29 9.36 10.16
N ASP A 29 -4.48 9.30 10.74
CA ASP A 29 -4.79 9.88 12.04
C ASP A 29 -3.95 9.27 13.16
N LYS A 30 -3.66 7.97 13.05
CA LYS A 30 -2.85 7.26 14.04
C LYS A 30 -1.43 7.82 14.14
N TYR A 31 -0.92 8.38 13.05
CA TYR A 31 0.44 8.90 12.97
C TYR A 31 0.51 10.43 12.94
N GLY A 32 -0.60 11.09 13.26
CA GLY A 32 -0.64 12.54 13.35
C GLY A 32 -0.67 13.28 12.03
N PHE A 33 -1.00 12.61 10.93
CA PHE A 33 -1.13 13.23 9.62
C PHE A 33 -2.58 13.53 9.30
N THR A 34 -2.81 14.65 8.60
CA THR A 34 -4.12 14.94 8.05
C THR A 34 -4.36 14.02 6.85
N ARG A 35 -5.62 13.87 6.47
CA ARG A 35 -5.98 13.11 5.27
C ARG A 35 -5.26 13.66 4.04
N GLU A 36 -5.23 14.99 3.89
CA GLU A 36 -4.57 15.64 2.76
C GLU A 36 -3.08 15.33 2.71
N GLN A 37 -2.38 15.41 3.85
CA GLN A 37 -0.97 15.08 3.90
C GLN A 37 -0.71 13.63 3.49
N ALA A 38 -1.49 12.71 4.00
CA ALA A 38 -1.38 11.29 3.67
C ALA A 38 -1.61 11.04 2.18
N LEU A 39 -2.63 11.68 1.61
CA LEU A 39 -2.95 11.54 0.19
C LEU A 39 -1.83 12.07 -0.70
N ARG A 40 -1.24 13.22 -0.33
CA ARG A 40 -0.13 13.80 -1.10
C ARG A 40 1.13 12.95 -1.03
N MET A 41 1.51 12.48 0.16
CA MET A 41 2.72 11.68 0.37
C MET A 41 2.70 10.39 -0.43
N SER A 42 1.54 9.79 -0.58
CA SER A 42 1.41 8.48 -1.20
C SER A 42 0.95 8.51 -2.67
N ALA A 43 0.60 9.69 -3.17
CA ALA A 43 -0.01 9.84 -4.51
C ALA A 43 0.84 9.25 -5.64
N SER A 44 2.15 9.40 -5.57
CA SER A 44 3.07 8.98 -6.65
C SER A 44 3.27 7.47 -6.75
N PHE A 45 2.80 6.71 -5.77
CA PHE A 45 3.06 5.27 -5.68
C PHE A 45 1.95 4.40 -6.26
N GLY A 46 0.88 5.01 -6.74
CA GLY A 46 -0.21 4.26 -7.38
C GLY A 46 0.19 3.68 -8.71
N GLY A 47 -0.47 2.59 -9.10
CA GLY A 47 -0.21 1.93 -10.38
C GLY A 47 1.17 1.30 -10.49
N GLY A 48 1.77 0.92 -9.37
CA GLY A 48 3.11 0.36 -9.35
C GLY A 48 4.17 1.45 -9.53
N ILE A 49 4.06 2.49 -8.74
CA ILE A 49 4.93 3.68 -8.71
C ILE A 49 4.80 4.46 -10.02
N GLY A 50 3.96 5.50 -9.98
CA GLY A 50 3.74 6.37 -11.15
C GLY A 50 3.22 5.63 -12.39
N ARG A 51 2.47 4.56 -12.21
CA ARG A 51 1.99 3.65 -13.26
C ARG A 51 3.10 2.94 -14.03
N MET A 52 4.30 2.90 -13.48
CA MET A 52 5.42 2.16 -14.11
C MET A 52 5.33 0.64 -13.91
N ARG A 53 4.30 0.18 -13.24
CA ARG A 53 4.02 -1.25 -13.02
C ARG A 53 5.12 -1.99 -12.25
N GLU A 54 5.82 -1.24 -11.38
CA GLU A 54 6.78 -1.79 -10.43
C GLU A 54 6.06 -2.26 -9.17
N THR A 55 6.61 -2.05 -7.98
CA THR A 55 6.00 -2.52 -6.73
C THR A 55 4.56 -2.01 -6.59
N CYS A 56 3.65 -2.91 -6.24
CA CYS A 56 2.23 -2.58 -6.05
C CYS A 56 2.06 -1.40 -5.09
N GLY A 57 1.21 -0.43 -5.48
CA GLY A 57 0.96 0.76 -4.66
C GLY A 57 0.41 0.44 -3.27
N ALA A 58 -0.42 -0.60 -3.14
CA ALA A 58 -0.91 -1.03 -1.84
C ALA A 58 0.23 -1.52 -0.96
N ALA A 59 1.18 -2.26 -1.53
CA ALA A 59 2.37 -2.70 -0.81
C ALA A 59 3.25 -1.51 -0.44
N CYS A 60 3.41 -0.53 -1.34
CA CYS A 60 4.15 0.70 -1.03
C CYS A 60 3.51 1.44 0.16
N GLY A 61 2.18 1.53 0.18
CA GLY A 61 1.46 2.13 1.31
C GLY A 61 1.74 1.39 2.62
N LEU A 62 1.73 0.07 2.57
CA LEU A 62 2.06 -0.78 3.71
C LEU A 62 3.48 -0.47 4.21
N PHE A 63 4.44 -0.33 3.30
CA PHE A 63 5.84 -0.02 3.68
C PHE A 63 5.98 1.38 4.25
N MET A 64 5.19 2.34 3.79
CA MET A 64 5.17 3.69 4.38
C MET A 64 4.68 3.63 5.82
N LEU A 65 3.64 2.85 6.10
CA LEU A 65 3.15 2.66 7.46
C LEU A 65 4.21 2.00 8.34
N ALA A 66 4.96 1.05 7.80
CA ALA A 66 6.08 0.43 8.51
C ALA A 66 7.14 1.46 8.88
N GLY A 67 7.43 2.40 7.98
CA GLY A 67 8.37 3.48 8.24
C GLY A 67 7.89 4.40 9.36
N LEU A 68 6.61 4.72 9.39
CA LEU A 68 6.04 5.56 10.44
C LEU A 68 6.08 4.88 11.80
N GLU A 69 6.01 3.57 11.84
CA GLU A 69 6.01 2.81 13.08
C GLU A 69 7.42 2.49 13.59
N THR A 70 8.34 2.14 12.68
CA THR A 70 9.67 1.61 13.05
C THR A 70 10.84 2.32 12.37
N GLY A 71 10.59 3.33 11.53
CA GLY A 71 11.66 4.03 10.83
C GLY A 71 12.54 4.82 11.79
N SER A 72 13.86 4.71 11.62
CA SER A 72 14.80 5.50 12.41
C SER A 72 14.92 6.91 11.84
N THR A 73 15.00 7.89 12.71
CA THR A 73 15.23 9.29 12.34
C THR A 73 16.69 9.70 12.54
N GLU A 74 17.54 8.76 12.92
CA GLU A 74 18.96 9.02 13.15
C GLU A 74 19.83 8.34 12.11
N GLY A 75 20.62 9.13 11.37
CA GLY A 75 21.43 8.62 10.27
C GLY A 75 22.42 7.54 10.65
N ALA A 76 22.89 7.55 11.90
CA ALA A 76 23.88 6.58 12.39
C ALA A 76 23.26 5.35 13.05
N ASP A 77 21.92 5.26 13.11
CA ASP A 77 21.22 4.16 13.78
C ASP A 77 21.14 2.92 12.89
N SER A 78 22.21 2.16 12.83
CA SER A 78 22.27 0.94 11.99
C SER A 78 21.28 -0.13 12.44
N LYS A 79 21.09 -0.29 13.74
CA LYS A 79 20.17 -1.29 14.29
C LYS A 79 18.71 -0.95 13.96
N GLY A 80 18.34 0.33 14.11
CA GLY A 80 17.00 0.79 13.79
C GLY A 80 16.69 0.64 12.29
N LYS A 81 17.65 0.99 11.45
CA LYS A 81 17.52 0.82 10.00
C LYS A 81 17.34 -0.64 9.62
N ALA A 82 18.14 -1.52 10.20
CA ALA A 82 18.07 -2.95 9.94
C ALA A 82 16.73 -3.53 10.39
N ALA A 83 16.24 -3.10 11.55
CA ALA A 83 14.95 -3.55 12.07
C ALA A 83 13.79 -3.12 11.15
N ASN A 84 13.83 -1.88 10.67
CA ASN A 84 12.82 -1.37 9.74
C ASN A 84 12.83 -2.16 8.42
N TYR A 85 14.02 -2.41 7.85
CA TYR A 85 14.14 -3.18 6.63
C TYR A 85 13.67 -4.62 6.81
N ALA A 86 13.99 -5.22 7.95
CA ALA A 86 13.54 -6.57 8.25
C ALA A 86 12.00 -6.64 8.29
N LEU A 87 11.37 -5.65 8.90
CA LEU A 87 9.91 -5.56 8.93
C LEU A 87 9.33 -5.43 7.52
N VAL A 88 9.90 -4.54 6.71
CA VAL A 88 9.44 -4.34 5.32
C VAL A 88 9.54 -5.65 4.52
N GLN A 89 10.63 -6.38 4.67
CA GLN A 89 10.82 -7.67 3.98
C GLN A 89 9.78 -8.70 4.45
N GLU A 90 9.50 -8.74 5.73
CA GLU A 90 8.50 -9.62 6.31
C GLU A 90 7.09 -9.30 5.80
N LEU A 91 6.74 -8.01 5.77
CA LEU A 91 5.45 -7.55 5.26
C LEU A 91 5.33 -7.83 3.75
N ALA A 92 6.41 -7.63 3.00
CA ALA A 92 6.44 -7.93 1.57
C ALA A 92 6.19 -9.42 1.30
N GLU A 93 6.78 -10.28 2.09
CA GLU A 93 6.57 -11.73 1.96
C GLU A 93 5.13 -12.11 2.28
N GLU A 94 4.56 -11.54 3.33
CA GLU A 94 3.17 -11.76 3.69
C GLU A 94 2.23 -11.29 2.57
N PHE A 95 2.51 -10.12 2.00
CA PHE A 95 1.74 -9.59 0.88
C PHE A 95 1.78 -10.52 -0.33
N LYS A 96 2.96 -11.04 -0.67
CA LYS A 96 3.14 -11.99 -1.78
C LYS A 96 2.36 -13.27 -1.54
N GLN A 97 2.40 -13.81 -0.33
CA GLN A 97 1.68 -15.04 0.01
C GLN A 97 0.18 -14.88 -0.17
N ARG A 98 -0.37 -13.74 0.22
CA ARG A 98 -1.80 -13.48 0.13
C ARG A 98 -2.27 -13.12 -1.28
N ASN A 99 -1.42 -12.49 -2.07
CA ASN A 99 -1.80 -11.91 -3.36
C ASN A 99 -1.10 -12.54 -4.58
N GLY A 100 -0.06 -13.32 -4.36
CA GLY A 100 0.64 -14.03 -5.42
C GLY A 100 1.88 -13.35 -5.97
N ALA A 101 2.03 -12.04 -5.78
CA ALA A 101 3.17 -11.28 -6.28
C ALA A 101 3.29 -9.95 -5.54
N LEU A 102 4.36 -9.22 -5.81
CA LEU A 102 4.59 -7.88 -5.27
C LEU A 102 4.56 -6.81 -6.36
N ARG A 103 4.98 -7.14 -7.58
CA ARG A 103 4.99 -6.18 -8.69
C ARG A 103 3.59 -6.00 -9.27
N CYS A 104 3.24 -4.73 -9.52
CA CYS A 104 1.96 -4.37 -10.11
C CYS A 104 1.72 -5.11 -11.43
N ALA A 105 2.72 -5.17 -12.31
CA ALA A 105 2.59 -5.85 -13.60
C ALA A 105 2.21 -7.32 -13.43
N ASP A 106 2.83 -8.01 -12.48
CA ASP A 106 2.56 -9.41 -12.22
C ASP A 106 1.16 -9.63 -11.63
N LEU A 107 0.77 -8.75 -10.70
CA LEU A 107 -0.56 -8.80 -10.07
C LEU A 107 -1.68 -8.55 -11.08
N LEU A 108 -1.44 -7.68 -12.06
CA LEU A 108 -2.42 -7.37 -13.11
C LEU A 108 -2.32 -8.31 -14.31
N GLY A 109 -1.32 -9.19 -14.35
CA GLY A 109 -1.12 -10.11 -15.47
C GLY A 109 -0.71 -9.40 -16.76
N LEU A 110 -0.01 -8.27 -16.66
CA LEU A 110 0.37 -7.48 -17.82
C LEU A 110 1.61 -8.03 -18.50
N SER A 111 1.62 -7.90 -19.84
CA SER A 111 2.77 -8.23 -20.66
C SER A 111 3.89 -7.21 -20.43
N LYS A 112 5.15 -7.67 -20.45
CA LYS A 112 6.33 -6.79 -20.39
C LYS A 112 6.39 -5.81 -21.55
N LYS A 113 5.65 -6.07 -22.62
CA LYS A 113 5.62 -5.24 -23.82
C LYS A 113 4.58 -4.13 -23.77
N GLU A 114 3.72 -4.12 -22.74
CA GLU A 114 2.72 -3.08 -22.63
C GLU A 114 3.36 -1.72 -22.36
N PRO A 115 2.92 -0.68 -23.08
CA PRO A 115 3.50 0.64 -22.90
C PRO A 115 3.15 1.22 -21.53
N ILE A 116 4.11 1.95 -20.97
CA ILE A 116 3.90 2.70 -19.72
C ILE A 116 3.26 4.03 -20.10
N VAL A 117 2.06 4.28 -19.61
CA VAL A 117 1.34 5.54 -19.85
C VAL A 117 0.95 6.19 -18.55
N SER A 118 0.89 7.53 -18.55
CA SER A 118 0.64 8.28 -17.33
C SER A 118 -0.83 8.45 -16.98
N THR A 119 -1.74 8.25 -17.92
CA THR A 119 -3.16 8.47 -17.71
C THR A 119 -3.80 7.27 -16.98
N PRO A 120 -4.37 7.49 -15.78
CA PRO A 120 -5.08 6.42 -15.08
C PRO A 120 -6.28 5.91 -15.87
N GLU A 121 -6.59 4.63 -15.72
CA GLU A 121 -7.78 4.05 -16.32
C GLU A 121 -9.03 4.52 -15.57
N ALA A 122 -10.11 4.77 -16.31
CA ALA A 122 -11.38 5.16 -15.71
C ALA A 122 -11.92 4.06 -14.79
N ARG A 123 -12.45 4.47 -13.64
CA ARG A 123 -13.00 3.55 -12.62
C ARG A 123 -14.42 3.12 -12.99
N THR A 124 -14.50 2.20 -13.94
CA THR A 124 -15.76 1.63 -14.41
C THR A 124 -16.03 0.28 -13.74
N ASN A 125 -17.23 -0.28 -13.95
CA ASN A 125 -17.52 -1.64 -13.46
C ASN A 125 -16.56 -2.66 -14.07
N GLN A 126 -16.17 -2.46 -15.32
CA GLN A 126 -15.19 -3.33 -15.98
C GLN A 126 -13.82 -3.24 -15.33
N TYR A 127 -13.42 -2.04 -14.92
CA TYR A 127 -12.16 -1.83 -14.20
C TYR A 127 -12.14 -2.70 -12.94
N TYR A 128 -13.15 -2.56 -12.10
CA TYR A 128 -13.21 -3.31 -10.84
C TYR A 128 -13.32 -4.82 -11.05
N ALA A 129 -13.98 -5.25 -12.11
CA ALA A 129 -14.13 -6.67 -12.41
C ALA A 129 -12.81 -7.32 -12.86
N LYS A 130 -11.98 -6.56 -13.61
CA LYS A 130 -10.72 -7.08 -14.18
C LYS A 130 -9.54 -6.97 -13.25
N ARG A 131 -9.54 -5.96 -12.36
CA ARG A 131 -8.37 -5.63 -11.56
C ARG A 131 -8.55 -6.06 -10.11
N PRO A 132 -7.58 -6.78 -9.55
CA PRO A 132 -7.64 -7.23 -8.16
C PRO A 132 -7.24 -6.15 -7.16
N CYS A 133 -7.14 -4.89 -7.58
CA CYS A 133 -6.63 -3.80 -6.75
C CYS A 133 -7.41 -3.59 -5.46
N VAL A 134 -8.72 -3.76 -5.48
CA VAL A 134 -9.55 -3.67 -4.25
C VAL A 134 -9.06 -4.69 -3.22
N LYS A 135 -8.82 -5.93 -3.66
CA LYS A 135 -8.31 -6.99 -2.80
C LYS A 135 -6.93 -6.65 -2.26
N MET A 136 -6.05 -6.08 -3.11
CA MET A 136 -4.70 -5.70 -2.69
C MET A 136 -4.73 -4.64 -1.60
N VAL A 137 -5.61 -3.64 -1.74
CA VAL A 137 -5.81 -2.58 -0.75
C VAL A 137 -6.33 -3.18 0.55
N GLU A 138 -7.35 -4.02 0.47
CA GLU A 138 -7.94 -4.67 1.63
C GLU A 138 -6.91 -5.53 2.38
N GLU A 139 -6.16 -6.34 1.65
CA GLU A 139 -5.16 -7.22 2.26
C GLU A 139 -3.99 -6.43 2.85
N ALA A 140 -3.54 -5.37 2.20
CA ALA A 140 -2.48 -4.51 2.77
C ALA A 140 -2.93 -3.89 4.10
N ALA A 141 -4.15 -3.35 4.13
CA ALA A 141 -4.71 -2.79 5.36
C ALA A 141 -4.85 -3.86 6.45
N ARG A 142 -5.29 -5.06 6.08
CA ARG A 142 -5.44 -6.18 7.01
C ARG A 142 -4.10 -6.62 7.58
N ILE A 143 -3.08 -6.73 6.74
CA ILE A 143 -1.72 -7.09 7.17
C ILE A 143 -1.23 -6.08 8.20
N TRP A 144 -1.45 -4.80 7.95
CA TRP A 144 -1.01 -3.77 8.89
C TRP A 144 -1.78 -3.82 10.21
N CYS A 145 -3.08 -4.01 10.16
CA CYS A 145 -3.89 -4.18 11.38
C CYS A 145 -3.42 -5.38 12.19
N GLU A 146 -3.18 -6.50 11.54
CA GLU A 146 -2.71 -7.71 12.22
C GLU A 146 -1.32 -7.50 12.85
N TYR A 147 -0.43 -6.80 12.15
CA TYR A 147 0.87 -6.45 12.71
C TYR A 147 0.72 -5.60 13.97
N LEU A 148 -0.09 -4.54 13.89
CA LEU A 148 -0.32 -3.66 15.04
C LEU A 148 -0.92 -4.42 16.23
N GLU A 149 -1.86 -5.30 15.96
CA GLU A 149 -2.48 -6.12 17.00
C GLU A 149 -1.47 -7.00 17.73
N LYS A 150 -0.55 -7.63 16.98
CA LYS A 150 0.52 -8.44 17.57
C LYS A 150 1.48 -7.61 18.42
N GLN A 151 1.64 -6.32 18.12
CA GLN A 151 2.48 -5.42 18.89
C GLN A 151 1.74 -4.79 20.08
N GLY A 152 0.46 -5.12 20.27
CA GLY A 152 -0.36 -4.55 21.34
C GLY A 152 -0.78 -3.10 21.07
N LYS A 153 -0.81 -2.75 19.82
CA LYS A 153 -1.17 -1.38 19.37
C LYS A 153 -2.53 -1.37 18.63
#